data_bd8a6a606c4bcb150d6df4264ee08bc2
#
_entry.id   bd8a6a606c4bcb150d6df4264ee08bc2
#
_cell.length_a   1.000
_cell.length_b   1.000
_cell.length_c   1.000
_cell.angle_alpha   90.00
_cell.angle_beta   90.00
_cell.angle_gamma   90.00
#
_symmetry.space_group_name_H-M   'P 1'
#
loop_
_entity.id
_entity.type
_entity.pdbx_description
1 polymer ?
#
loop_
_entity_poly.entity_id
_entity_poly.type
_entity_poly.pdbx_seq_one_letter_code
_entity_poly.pdbx_strand_id
1 'polypeptide(L)'
;PIEVTVELRDENDKPVKEQKQQLNNAVSIDNVKPGVTTDWKETADGVYKATYTAYTKGSGLTAKLLMQNWNEDLHTAGFIIDANPQSAKIATLSASNNGVLANENAANTVSVNVADEGSNPINDHTVTFAVLSGSATSFNNQNTAKTDVNGLATFDLKSSKQEDNTVEVTLEN
;
A
#
# COMPACT_ATOMS: atom_id res chain seq x y z
N PRO A 1 -3.65 -0.80 -12.05
CA PRO A 1 -3.35 -1.96 -12.89
C PRO A 1 -1.99 -1.80 -13.58
N ILE A 2 -1.32 -2.94 -13.83
CA ILE A 2 -0.09 -3.02 -14.61
C ILE A 2 -0.44 -3.79 -15.88
N GLU A 3 -0.36 -3.16 -17.05
CA GLU A 3 -0.52 -3.85 -18.33
C GLU A 3 0.84 -4.37 -18.80
N VAL A 4 0.90 -5.67 -19.12
CA VAL A 4 2.08 -6.31 -19.69
C VAL A 4 1.76 -6.74 -21.10
N THR A 5 2.66 -6.41 -22.02
CA THR A 5 2.60 -6.83 -23.42
C THR A 5 3.79 -7.73 -23.72
N VAL A 6 3.52 -8.88 -24.31
CA VAL A 6 4.53 -9.84 -24.78
C VAL A 6 4.35 -10.01 -26.28
N GLU A 7 5.43 -9.86 -27.03
CA GLU A 7 5.48 -10.18 -28.46
C GLU A 7 6.38 -11.41 -28.66
N LEU A 8 5.83 -12.46 -29.26
CA LEU A 8 6.54 -13.71 -29.52
C LEU A 8 6.76 -13.90 -31.02
N ARG A 9 8.01 -14.12 -31.40
CA ARG A 9 8.44 -14.41 -32.77
C ARG A 9 9.33 -15.62 -32.82
N ASP A 10 9.30 -16.34 -33.94
CA ASP A 10 10.22 -17.45 -34.21
C ASP A 10 11.58 -16.94 -34.76
N GLU A 11 12.49 -17.87 -35.02
CA GLU A 11 13.82 -17.57 -35.57
C GLU A 11 13.80 -16.90 -36.96
N ASN A 12 12.66 -16.97 -37.66
CA ASN A 12 12.43 -16.34 -38.97
C ASN A 12 11.60 -15.04 -38.86
N ASP A 13 11.49 -14.46 -37.63
CA ASP A 13 10.74 -13.26 -37.33
C ASP A 13 9.22 -13.38 -37.58
N LYS A 14 8.67 -14.61 -37.61
CA LYS A 14 7.24 -14.84 -37.78
C LYS A 14 6.54 -14.86 -36.42
N PRO A 15 5.31 -14.30 -36.32
CA PRO A 15 4.56 -14.30 -35.07
C PRO A 15 4.21 -15.72 -34.59
N VAL A 16 4.45 -15.98 -33.31
CA VAL A 16 4.11 -17.25 -32.66
C VAL A 16 2.76 -17.10 -31.95
N LYS A 17 1.76 -17.84 -32.41
CA LYS A 17 0.37 -17.74 -31.97
C LYS A 17 0.01 -18.79 -30.90
N GLU A 18 -1.15 -18.61 -30.26
CA GLU A 18 -1.78 -19.59 -29.34
C GLU A 18 -0.95 -19.93 -28.08
N GLN A 19 -0.12 -18.99 -27.61
CA GLN A 19 0.76 -19.21 -26.45
C GLN A 19 0.19 -18.76 -25.09
N LYS A 20 -1.09 -18.43 -25.00
CA LYS A 20 -1.72 -17.89 -23.77
C LYS A 20 -1.48 -18.73 -22.53
N GLN A 21 -1.63 -20.06 -22.64
CA GLN A 21 -1.44 -20.95 -21.50
C GLN A 21 0.01 -21.03 -21.03
N GLN A 22 0.96 -20.97 -21.96
CA GLN A 22 2.38 -20.97 -21.62
C GLN A 22 2.78 -19.67 -20.89
N LEU A 23 2.22 -18.52 -21.30
CA LEU A 23 2.48 -17.22 -20.68
C LEU A 23 2.02 -17.16 -19.22
N ASN A 24 0.97 -17.87 -18.81
CA ASN A 24 0.54 -17.95 -17.42
C ASN A 24 1.64 -18.48 -16.47
N ASN A 25 2.53 -19.34 -16.98
CA ASN A 25 3.63 -19.92 -16.22
C ASN A 25 4.98 -19.27 -16.51
N ALA A 26 5.08 -18.58 -17.65
CA ALA A 26 6.32 -17.98 -18.14
C ALA A 26 6.53 -16.54 -17.67
N VAL A 27 5.45 -15.82 -17.30
CA VAL A 27 5.52 -14.43 -16.87
C VAL A 27 5.37 -14.34 -15.36
N SER A 28 6.29 -13.64 -14.72
CA SER A 28 6.24 -13.25 -13.31
C SER A 28 6.40 -11.75 -13.19
N ILE A 29 5.70 -11.13 -12.22
CA ILE A 29 5.74 -9.70 -11.98
C ILE A 29 5.89 -9.45 -10.49
N ASP A 30 6.81 -8.55 -10.14
CA ASP A 30 7.05 -8.19 -8.76
C ASP A 30 5.85 -7.45 -8.15
N ASN A 31 5.57 -7.71 -6.88
CA ASN A 31 4.64 -6.94 -6.03
C ASN A 31 3.19 -6.84 -6.53
N VAL A 32 2.73 -7.79 -7.34
CA VAL A 32 1.32 -7.89 -7.73
C VAL A 32 0.51 -8.71 -6.71
N LYS A 33 -0.81 -8.54 -6.72
CA LYS A 33 -1.72 -9.24 -5.83
C LYS A 33 -1.63 -10.75 -6.03
N PRO A 34 -1.27 -11.51 -4.99
CA PRO A 34 -1.13 -12.97 -5.10
C PRO A 34 -2.49 -13.64 -5.31
N GLY A 35 -2.47 -14.81 -5.97
CA GLY A 35 -3.66 -15.65 -6.15
C GLY A 35 -4.69 -15.13 -7.17
N VAL A 36 -4.37 -14.06 -7.90
CA VAL A 36 -5.22 -13.58 -9.00
C VAL A 36 -4.76 -14.21 -10.30
N THR A 37 -5.65 -14.99 -10.92
CA THR A 37 -5.39 -15.57 -12.23
C THR A 37 -5.39 -14.46 -13.28
N THR A 38 -4.35 -14.41 -14.08
CA THR A 38 -4.21 -13.45 -15.17
C THR A 38 -4.73 -14.07 -16.47
N ASP A 39 -5.58 -13.36 -17.18
CA ASP A 39 -6.11 -13.78 -18.48
C ASP A 39 -5.34 -13.09 -19.61
N TRP A 40 -4.44 -13.84 -20.24
CA TRP A 40 -3.70 -13.40 -21.42
C TRP A 40 -4.60 -13.37 -22.64
N LYS A 41 -4.62 -12.26 -23.36
CA LYS A 41 -5.36 -12.09 -24.62
C LYS A 41 -4.39 -11.85 -25.76
N GLU A 42 -4.50 -12.65 -26.80
CA GLU A 42 -3.82 -12.37 -28.08
C GLU A 42 -4.58 -11.24 -28.78
N THR A 43 -3.95 -10.09 -28.86
CA THR A 43 -4.56 -8.86 -29.40
C THR A 43 -4.20 -8.62 -30.87
N ALA A 44 -3.11 -9.22 -31.31
CA ALA A 44 -2.67 -9.33 -32.70
C ALA A 44 -1.84 -10.60 -32.85
N ASP A 45 -1.49 -10.99 -34.07
CA ASP A 45 -0.68 -12.18 -34.34
C ASP A 45 0.63 -12.15 -33.56
N GLY A 46 0.78 -13.09 -32.59
CA GLY A 46 1.94 -13.20 -31.70
C GLY A 46 2.07 -12.10 -30.64
N VAL A 47 1.08 -11.21 -30.50
CA VAL A 47 1.07 -10.14 -29.51
C VAL A 47 0.05 -10.45 -28.42
N TYR A 48 0.50 -10.55 -27.20
CA TYR A 48 -0.29 -10.93 -26.03
C TYR A 48 -0.29 -9.79 -25.02
N LYS A 49 -1.46 -9.56 -24.39
CA LYS A 49 -1.62 -8.60 -23.31
C LYS A 49 -2.30 -9.22 -22.11
N ALA A 50 -1.87 -8.80 -20.93
CA ALA A 50 -2.49 -9.16 -19.67
C ALA A 50 -2.41 -7.99 -18.68
N THR A 51 -3.37 -7.95 -17.74
CA THR A 51 -3.43 -6.90 -16.72
C THR A 51 -3.26 -7.53 -15.34
N TYR A 52 -2.34 -7.00 -14.55
CA TYR A 52 -2.08 -7.38 -13.17
C TYR A 52 -2.49 -6.28 -12.21
N THR A 53 -2.86 -6.65 -10.99
CA THR A 53 -3.18 -5.69 -9.94
C THR A 53 -1.93 -5.41 -9.10
N ALA A 54 -1.43 -4.17 -9.15
CA ALA A 54 -0.40 -3.71 -8.22
C ALA A 54 -0.90 -3.84 -6.78
N TYR A 55 -0.06 -4.33 -5.87
CA TYR A 55 -0.48 -4.61 -4.49
C TYR A 55 0.50 -4.13 -3.43
N THR A 56 1.77 -4.49 -3.52
CA THR A 56 2.79 -4.07 -2.56
C THR A 56 3.65 -2.96 -3.17
N LYS A 57 3.82 -1.85 -2.43
CA LYS A 57 4.67 -0.75 -2.89
C LYS A 57 6.13 -1.18 -3.01
N GLY A 58 6.85 -0.58 -3.96
CA GLY A 58 8.27 -0.85 -4.19
C GLY A 58 8.81 -0.10 -5.39
N SER A 59 10.13 -0.09 -5.53
CA SER A 59 10.84 0.53 -6.65
C SER A 59 11.82 -0.45 -7.27
N GLY A 60 12.19 -0.22 -8.52
CA GLY A 60 13.06 -1.13 -9.27
C GLY A 60 12.41 -2.50 -9.55
N LEU A 61 11.09 -2.57 -9.50
CA LEU A 61 10.31 -3.79 -9.76
C LEU A 61 10.35 -4.13 -11.23
N THR A 62 10.31 -5.42 -11.57
CA THR A 62 10.38 -5.89 -12.96
C THR A 62 9.28 -6.89 -13.28
N ALA A 63 8.91 -6.96 -14.55
CA ALA A 63 8.24 -8.10 -15.12
C ALA A 63 9.28 -8.97 -15.84
N LYS A 64 9.19 -10.28 -15.67
CA LYS A 64 10.10 -11.28 -16.23
C LYS A 64 9.35 -12.24 -17.11
N LEU A 65 9.95 -12.61 -18.22
CA LEU A 65 9.46 -13.64 -19.13
C LEU A 65 10.51 -14.73 -19.28
N LEU A 66 10.18 -15.97 -18.90
CA LEU A 66 11.01 -17.14 -19.11
C LEU A 66 10.15 -18.23 -19.76
N MET A 67 10.22 -18.37 -21.07
CA MET A 67 9.53 -19.42 -21.80
C MET A 67 10.19 -20.79 -21.58
N GLN A 68 9.40 -21.85 -21.71
CA GLN A 68 9.90 -23.21 -21.63
C GLN A 68 11.05 -23.41 -22.64
N ASN A 69 12.15 -24.00 -22.19
CA ASN A 69 13.38 -24.24 -22.95
C ASN A 69 14.24 -22.99 -23.25
N TRP A 70 13.92 -21.83 -22.67
CA TRP A 70 14.84 -20.70 -22.67
C TRP A 70 15.89 -20.88 -21.56
N ASN A 71 17.13 -20.47 -21.84
CA ASN A 71 18.22 -20.52 -20.85
C ASN A 71 18.32 -19.25 -20.01
N GLU A 72 17.72 -18.16 -20.48
CA GLU A 72 17.75 -16.85 -19.84
C GLU A 72 16.36 -16.21 -19.89
N ASP A 73 16.04 -15.45 -18.84
CA ASP A 73 14.82 -14.67 -18.78
C ASP A 73 15.01 -13.28 -19.42
N LEU A 74 13.92 -12.73 -19.95
CA LEU A 74 13.84 -11.33 -20.36
C LEU A 74 13.20 -10.50 -19.26
N HIS A 75 13.69 -9.29 -19.08
CA HIS A 75 13.19 -8.35 -18.08
C HIS A 75 12.72 -7.06 -18.70
N THR A 76 11.69 -6.45 -18.12
CA THR A 76 11.35 -5.04 -18.42
C THR A 76 12.36 -4.10 -17.78
N ALA A 77 12.32 -2.83 -18.19
CA ALA A 77 12.85 -1.75 -17.36
C ALA A 77 12.18 -1.74 -15.97
N GLY A 78 12.87 -1.22 -14.97
CA GLY A 78 12.33 -1.10 -13.61
C GLY A 78 11.12 -0.16 -13.57
N PHE A 79 10.10 -0.53 -12.79
CA PHE A 79 8.94 0.30 -12.51
C PHE A 79 8.74 0.51 -11.00
N ILE A 80 7.80 1.38 -10.63
CA ILE A 80 7.47 1.74 -9.25
C ILE A 80 6.00 1.42 -9.00
N ILE A 81 5.70 0.89 -7.82
CA ILE A 81 4.35 0.80 -7.26
C ILE A 81 4.32 1.66 -6.01
N ASP A 82 3.44 2.65 -5.98
CA ASP A 82 3.19 3.50 -4.80
C ASP A 82 2.01 2.99 -3.99
N ALA A 83 1.94 3.40 -2.71
CA ALA A 83 0.77 3.18 -1.88
C ALA A 83 -0.44 3.92 -2.46
N ASN A 84 -1.65 3.35 -2.31
CA ASN A 84 -2.88 3.94 -2.82
C ASN A 84 -3.60 4.76 -1.73
N PRO A 85 -3.49 6.10 -1.69
CA PRO A 85 -4.11 6.91 -0.66
C PRO A 85 -5.65 6.89 -0.71
N GLN A 86 -6.27 6.55 -1.84
CA GLN A 86 -7.72 6.44 -1.99
C GLN A 86 -8.31 5.22 -1.27
N SER A 87 -7.48 4.24 -0.92
CA SER A 87 -7.86 3.07 -0.11
C SER A 87 -7.29 3.12 1.31
N ALA A 88 -6.99 4.33 1.80
CA ALA A 88 -6.46 4.56 3.13
C ALA A 88 -7.39 4.01 4.22
N LYS A 89 -6.83 3.33 5.19
CA LYS A 89 -7.54 2.84 6.38
C LYS A 89 -6.64 2.90 7.60
N ILE A 90 -7.24 2.98 8.77
CA ILE A 90 -6.52 2.80 10.03
C ILE A 90 -6.12 1.34 10.15
N ALA A 91 -4.82 1.08 10.09
CA ALA A 91 -4.25 -0.26 10.25
C ALA A 91 -4.10 -0.62 11.73
N THR A 92 -3.62 0.34 12.55
CA THR A 92 -3.52 0.18 14.01
C THR A 92 -3.82 1.49 14.72
N LEU A 93 -4.39 1.38 15.92
CA LEU A 93 -4.63 2.46 16.85
C LEU A 93 -4.17 2.01 18.24
N SER A 94 -3.36 2.82 18.91
CA SER A 94 -2.86 2.54 20.24
C SER A 94 -2.74 3.82 21.07
N ALA A 95 -2.81 3.67 22.40
CA ALA A 95 -2.45 4.72 23.34
C ALA A 95 -1.25 4.24 24.17
N SER A 96 -0.23 5.10 24.30
CA SER A 96 0.91 4.87 25.16
C SER A 96 0.64 5.46 26.56
N ASN A 97 1.41 4.99 27.54
CA ASN A 97 1.44 5.58 28.89
C ASN A 97 0.05 5.72 29.55
N ASN A 98 -0.83 4.73 29.36
CA ASN A 98 -2.10 4.72 30.09
C ASN A 98 -1.85 4.86 31.61
N GLY A 99 -2.54 5.81 32.28
CA GLY A 99 -2.35 6.11 33.68
C GLY A 99 -1.30 7.20 33.95
N VAL A 100 -0.99 8.08 32.99
CA VAL A 100 -0.14 9.27 33.23
C VAL A 100 -0.76 10.22 34.25
N LEU A 101 0.08 11.03 34.89
CA LEU A 101 -0.36 12.00 35.90
C LEU A 101 -1.28 13.05 35.30
N ALA A 102 -2.37 13.34 36.00
CA ALA A 102 -3.31 14.41 35.65
C ALA A 102 -2.77 15.78 36.16
N ASN A 103 -1.75 16.31 35.49
CA ASN A 103 -1.02 17.53 35.92
C ASN A 103 -0.77 18.53 34.80
N GLU A 104 -1.42 18.39 33.65
CA GLU A 104 -1.25 19.22 32.43
C GLU A 104 0.14 19.17 31.79
N ASN A 105 1.07 18.40 32.34
CA ASN A 105 2.46 18.30 31.87
C ASN A 105 2.83 16.89 31.37
N ALA A 106 2.14 15.86 31.81
CA ALA A 106 2.38 14.50 31.38
C ALA A 106 1.53 14.18 30.13
N ALA A 107 2.17 13.57 29.14
CA ALA A 107 1.53 13.21 27.88
C ALA A 107 1.04 11.76 27.88
N ASN A 108 -0.16 11.55 27.35
CA ASN A 108 -0.62 10.28 26.86
C ASN A 108 -0.68 10.36 25.34
N THR A 109 0.14 9.57 24.65
CA THR A 109 0.26 9.63 23.19
C THR A 109 -0.67 8.63 22.55
N VAL A 110 -1.55 9.11 21.67
CA VAL A 110 -2.33 8.29 20.76
C VAL A 110 -1.54 8.14 19.46
N SER A 111 -1.36 6.91 19.02
CA SER A 111 -0.61 6.57 17.81
C SER A 111 -1.50 5.83 16.83
N VAL A 112 -1.46 6.25 15.58
CA VAL A 112 -2.26 5.71 14.48
C VAL A 112 -1.35 5.35 13.32
N ASN A 113 -1.45 4.11 12.81
CA ASN A 113 -0.87 3.75 11.53
C ASN A 113 -1.94 3.72 10.44
N VAL A 114 -1.66 4.38 9.34
CA VAL A 114 -2.51 4.44 8.14
C VAL A 114 -1.83 3.69 7.01
N ALA A 115 -2.55 2.76 6.40
CA ALA A 115 -2.08 1.97 5.28
C ALA A 115 -3.20 1.77 4.25
N ASP A 116 -2.82 1.37 3.04
CA ASP A 116 -3.76 0.95 2.01
C ASP A 116 -4.22 -0.52 2.19
N GLU A 117 -4.98 -1.04 1.22
CA GLU A 117 -5.43 -2.45 1.23
C GLU A 117 -4.28 -3.46 1.14
N GLY A 118 -3.16 -3.08 0.51
CA GLY A 118 -1.93 -3.88 0.42
C GLY A 118 -1.07 -3.81 1.67
N SER A 119 -1.54 -3.14 2.73
CA SER A 119 -0.77 -2.83 3.94
C SER A 119 0.45 -1.94 3.69
N ASN A 120 0.44 -1.16 2.62
CA ASN A 120 1.47 -0.19 2.32
C ASN A 120 1.25 1.07 3.14
N PRO A 121 2.24 1.52 3.94
CA PRO A 121 2.10 2.74 4.74
C PRO A 121 1.88 3.95 3.83
N ILE A 122 0.93 4.79 4.21
CA ILE A 122 0.56 6.01 3.48
C ILE A 122 1.18 7.21 4.18
N ASN A 123 1.99 7.97 3.46
CA ASN A 123 2.63 9.19 3.91
C ASN A 123 1.74 10.42 3.64
N ASP A 124 1.91 11.47 4.46
CA ASP A 124 1.27 12.79 4.32
C ASP A 124 -0.28 12.76 4.33
N HIS A 125 -0.89 11.71 4.90
CA HIS A 125 -2.33 11.58 5.05
C HIS A 125 -2.80 12.27 6.32
N THR A 126 -3.86 13.08 6.23
CA THR A 126 -4.40 13.80 7.38
C THR A 126 -5.24 12.88 8.26
N VAL A 127 -4.91 12.86 9.54
CA VAL A 127 -5.64 12.16 10.59
C VAL A 127 -6.23 13.19 11.53
N THR A 128 -7.52 13.09 11.84
CA THR A 128 -8.22 13.97 12.78
C THR A 128 -8.52 13.22 14.07
N PHE A 129 -8.25 13.87 15.20
CA PHE A 129 -8.49 13.37 16.55
C PHE A 129 -9.54 14.22 17.25
N ALA A 130 -10.53 13.59 17.86
CA ALA A 130 -11.56 14.24 18.65
C ALA A 130 -11.70 13.59 20.04
N VAL A 131 -11.68 14.38 21.09
CA VAL A 131 -12.01 13.90 22.44
C VAL A 131 -13.53 13.90 22.57
N LEU A 132 -14.14 12.72 22.62
CA LEU A 132 -15.59 12.55 22.71
C LEU A 132 -16.11 12.65 24.15
N SER A 133 -15.30 12.22 25.12
CA SER A 133 -15.61 12.33 26.55
C SER A 133 -14.34 12.52 27.36
N GLY A 134 -14.51 13.10 28.56
CA GLY A 134 -13.41 13.50 29.42
C GLY A 134 -12.96 14.95 29.18
N SER A 135 -11.90 15.35 29.86
CA SER A 135 -11.37 16.73 29.83
C SER A 135 -9.98 16.82 29.22
N ALA A 136 -9.49 15.75 28.59
CA ALA A 136 -8.19 15.78 27.92
C ALA A 136 -8.17 16.79 26.75
N THR A 137 -7.04 17.45 26.59
CA THR A 137 -6.80 18.39 25.50
C THR A 137 -5.45 18.08 24.84
N SER A 138 -5.25 18.49 23.59
CA SER A 138 -3.95 18.32 22.96
C SER A 138 -2.93 19.33 23.53
N PHE A 139 -1.66 18.97 23.51
CA PHE A 139 -0.58 19.87 23.94
C PHE A 139 -0.50 21.13 23.09
N ASN A 140 -0.80 21.04 21.81
CA ASN A 140 -0.63 22.14 20.84
C ASN A 140 -1.97 22.77 20.42
N ASN A 141 -3.09 22.43 21.07
CA ASN A 141 -4.44 22.83 20.66
C ASN A 141 -4.77 22.47 19.19
N GLN A 142 -4.06 21.48 18.64
CA GLN A 142 -4.32 20.94 17.31
C GLN A 142 -5.08 19.63 17.45
N ASN A 143 -5.97 19.39 16.51
CA ASN A 143 -6.75 18.15 16.45
C ASN A 143 -6.45 17.34 15.19
N THR A 144 -5.44 17.71 14.42
CA THR A 144 -5.00 16.99 13.21
C THR A 144 -3.51 16.74 13.25
N ALA A 145 -3.10 15.62 12.67
CA ALA A 145 -1.71 15.29 12.40
C ALA A 145 -1.59 14.63 11.03
N LYS A 146 -0.43 14.74 10.40
CA LYS A 146 -0.12 14.05 9.15
C LYS A 146 0.72 12.81 9.41
N THR A 147 0.47 11.76 8.64
CA THR A 147 1.29 10.55 8.71
C THR A 147 2.68 10.77 8.12
N ASP A 148 3.66 10.15 8.74
CA ASP A 148 5.04 10.09 8.25
C ASP A 148 5.23 9.03 7.13
N VAL A 149 6.48 8.82 6.69
CA VAL A 149 6.84 7.84 5.63
C VAL A 149 6.50 6.39 6.01
N ASN A 150 6.30 6.11 7.31
CA ASN A 150 5.90 4.81 7.84
C ASN A 150 4.38 4.71 8.04
N GLY A 151 3.63 5.74 7.64
CA GLY A 151 2.19 5.83 7.85
C GLY A 151 1.79 6.16 9.29
N LEU A 152 2.72 6.60 10.14
CA LEU A 152 2.49 6.90 11.55
C LEU A 152 2.07 8.36 11.75
N ALA A 153 0.95 8.58 12.44
CA ALA A 153 0.57 9.85 13.03
C ALA A 153 0.47 9.70 14.55
N THR A 154 0.92 10.71 15.30
CA THR A 154 0.88 10.73 16.76
C THR A 154 0.18 11.99 17.26
N PHE A 155 -0.46 11.87 18.43
CA PHE A 155 -1.21 12.93 19.04
C PHE A 155 -1.06 12.87 20.56
N ASP A 156 -0.45 13.90 21.14
CA ASP A 156 -0.21 13.98 22.58
C ASP A 156 -1.35 14.69 23.30
N LEU A 157 -1.92 14.01 24.28
CA LEU A 157 -3.00 14.48 25.13
C LEU A 157 -2.51 14.73 26.56
N LYS A 158 -3.07 15.73 27.20
CA LYS A 158 -2.88 16.06 28.62
C LYS A 158 -4.23 16.26 29.31
N SER A 159 -4.28 16.10 30.62
CA SER A 159 -5.45 16.40 31.44
C SER A 159 -5.05 16.90 32.82
N SER A 160 -5.89 17.71 33.44
CA SER A 160 -5.80 18.11 34.84
C SER A 160 -6.62 17.21 35.78
N LYS A 161 -7.42 16.30 35.23
CA LYS A 161 -8.30 15.41 35.99
C LYS A 161 -7.96 13.94 35.78
N GLN A 162 -8.09 13.16 36.83
CA GLN A 162 -8.01 11.71 36.74
C GLN A 162 -9.39 11.17 36.34
N GLU A 163 -9.52 10.83 35.06
CA GLU A 163 -10.75 10.32 34.48
C GLU A 163 -10.45 9.54 33.19
N ASP A 164 -11.42 8.76 32.74
CA ASP A 164 -11.35 8.10 31.44
C ASP A 164 -11.65 9.11 30.33
N ASN A 165 -10.80 9.13 29.30
CA ASN A 165 -10.99 9.95 28.12
C ASN A 165 -11.19 9.04 26.89
N THR A 166 -12.21 9.31 26.11
CA THR A 166 -12.46 8.62 24.83
C THR A 166 -12.03 9.51 23.68
N VAL A 167 -11.18 8.96 22.82
CA VAL A 167 -10.69 9.66 21.63
C VAL A 167 -11.21 8.93 20.39
N GLU A 168 -11.81 9.68 19.49
CA GLU A 168 -12.17 9.24 18.16
C GLU A 168 -11.07 9.65 17.18
N VAL A 169 -10.78 8.77 16.24
CA VAL A 169 -9.81 9.02 15.17
C VAL A 169 -10.49 8.82 13.82
N THR A 170 -10.38 9.82 12.95
CA THR A 170 -10.93 9.77 11.59
C THR A 170 -9.89 10.13 10.56
N LEU A 171 -10.05 9.58 9.35
CA LEU A 171 -9.23 9.90 8.18
C LEU A 171 -9.98 10.88 7.29
N GLU A 172 -9.27 11.83 6.69
CA GLU A 172 -9.81 12.63 5.58
C GLU A 172 -9.75 11.75 4.30
N ASN A 173 -10.93 11.60 3.66
CA ASN A 173 -11.06 10.91 2.37
C ASN A 173 -11.03 11.91 1.21
#